data_ebd76536208fe81e5261f2a1e933adaf
#
_entry.id   ebd76536208fe81e5261f2a1e933adaf
#
_cell.length_a   1.000
_cell.length_b   1.000
_cell.length_c   1.000
_cell.angle_alpha   90.00
_cell.angle_beta   90.00
_cell.angle_gamma   90.00
#
_symmetry.space_group_name_H-M   'P 1'
#
loop_
_entity.id
_entity.type
_entity.pdbx_description
1 polymer ?
#
loop_
_entity_poly.entity_id
_entity_poly.type
_entity_poly.pdbx_seq_one_letter_code
_entity_poly.pdbx_strand_id
1 'polypeptide(L)'
;TPLTEKYDMRDYGRVSPVRDQGRYGTCWAFASLGALETTLLPMEEDIFSVDHMSMCNSYALDVNSGGEHTMSIAYLAAWQGPVLEKDDPYGDGMSDPNLTAEKHLEEALIINGREDETIKSAIFRYGAIETSIYSALEYVDSYSMYYSS
;
A
#
# COMPACT_ATOMS: atom_id res chain seq x y z
N THR A 1 -7.64 5.55 -24.61
CA THR A 1 -9.01 5.95 -24.25
C THR A 1 -8.89 7.22 -23.44
N PRO A 2 -9.60 8.30 -23.76
CA PRO A 2 -9.57 9.51 -22.94
C PRO A 2 -10.07 9.20 -21.53
N LEU A 3 -9.44 9.83 -20.53
CA LEU A 3 -9.84 9.69 -19.13
C LEU A 3 -11.19 10.38 -18.90
N THR A 4 -11.96 9.88 -17.95
CA THR A 4 -13.21 10.50 -17.51
C THR A 4 -12.91 11.77 -16.72
N GLU A 5 -13.85 12.74 -16.69
CA GLU A 5 -13.71 13.96 -15.88
C GLU A 5 -13.59 13.66 -14.38
N LYS A 6 -14.22 12.59 -13.93
CA LYS A 6 -14.18 12.10 -12.55
C LYS A 6 -14.00 10.60 -12.54
N TYR A 7 -13.13 10.12 -11.66
CA TYR A 7 -12.95 8.71 -11.37
C TYR A 7 -12.80 8.52 -9.87
N ASP A 8 -13.67 7.73 -9.27
CA ASP A 8 -13.61 7.35 -7.86
C ASP A 8 -13.61 5.82 -7.77
N MET A 9 -12.53 5.25 -7.28
CA MET A 9 -12.36 3.79 -7.21
C MET A 9 -13.42 3.12 -6.33
N ARG A 10 -14.02 3.86 -5.37
CA ARG A 10 -15.10 3.36 -4.52
C ARG A 10 -16.35 3.02 -5.31
N ASP A 11 -16.66 3.80 -6.35
CA ASP A 11 -17.82 3.58 -7.23
C ASP A 11 -17.72 2.27 -8.02
N TYR A 12 -16.50 1.70 -8.09
CA TYR A 12 -16.19 0.47 -8.83
C TYR A 12 -15.83 -0.71 -7.92
N GLY A 13 -15.97 -0.56 -6.59
CA GLY A 13 -15.57 -1.59 -5.64
C GLY A 13 -14.08 -1.91 -5.64
N ARG A 14 -13.24 -0.94 -5.98
CA ARG A 14 -11.78 -1.11 -6.15
C ARG A 14 -10.97 -0.52 -4.99
N VAL A 15 -11.53 -0.51 -3.79
CA VAL A 15 -10.83 -0.08 -2.58
C VAL A 15 -10.96 -1.13 -1.51
N SER A 16 -9.87 -1.42 -0.81
CA SER A 16 -9.87 -2.26 0.38
C SER A 16 -10.38 -1.47 1.59
N PRO A 17 -10.79 -2.17 2.67
CA PRO A 17 -11.20 -1.49 3.89
C PRO A 17 -10.11 -0.59 4.46
N VAL A 18 -10.51 0.57 4.98
CA VAL A 18 -9.61 1.47 5.68
C VAL A 18 -9.19 0.82 7.00
N ARG A 19 -7.89 0.77 7.25
CA ARG A 19 -7.30 0.21 8.47
C ARG A 19 -6.52 1.29 9.22
N ASP A 20 -6.29 1.05 10.51
CA ASP A 20 -5.55 1.95 11.38
C ASP A 20 -4.19 1.32 11.73
N GLN A 21 -3.09 2.07 11.47
CA GLN A 21 -1.75 1.62 11.83
C GLN A 21 -1.47 1.72 13.34
N GLY A 22 -2.34 2.41 14.10
CA GLY A 22 -2.12 2.66 15.51
C GLY A 22 -0.83 3.42 15.78
N ARG A 23 -0.03 2.91 16.72
CA ARG A 23 1.20 3.57 17.20
C ARG A 23 2.49 3.18 16.45
N TYR A 24 2.42 2.24 15.53
CA TYR A 24 3.61 1.73 14.87
C TYR A 24 3.99 2.54 13.61
N GLY A 25 5.27 2.55 13.26
CA GLY A 25 5.81 3.24 12.09
C GLY A 25 5.62 2.45 10.79
N THR A 26 4.43 1.92 10.52
CA THR A 26 4.13 0.97 9.43
C THR A 26 3.33 1.57 8.28
N CYS A 27 3.21 2.89 8.21
CA CYS A 27 2.44 3.58 7.15
C CYS A 27 2.86 3.16 5.74
N TRP A 28 4.15 2.98 5.50
CA TRP A 28 4.72 2.54 4.23
C TRP A 28 4.20 1.16 3.80
N ALA A 29 4.08 0.22 4.74
CA ALA A 29 3.57 -1.12 4.46
C ALA A 29 2.04 -1.11 4.22
N PHE A 30 1.29 -0.31 4.99
CA PHE A 30 -0.15 -0.10 4.73
C PHE A 30 -0.39 0.51 3.36
N ALA A 31 0.39 1.53 2.97
CA ALA A 31 0.24 2.18 1.67
C ALA A 31 0.55 1.23 0.51
N SER A 32 1.65 0.48 0.61
CA SER A 32 2.06 -0.49 -0.42
C SER A 32 1.07 -1.64 -0.57
N LEU A 33 0.65 -2.25 0.54
CA LEU A 33 -0.30 -3.36 0.50
C LEU A 33 -1.69 -2.89 0.09
N GLY A 34 -2.14 -1.72 0.56
CA GLY A 34 -3.39 -1.14 0.10
C GLY A 34 -3.38 -0.86 -1.41
N ALA A 35 -2.29 -0.37 -1.97
CA ALA A 35 -2.16 -0.22 -3.41
C ALA A 35 -2.23 -1.57 -4.14
N LEU A 36 -1.52 -2.59 -3.64
CA LEU A 36 -1.53 -3.94 -4.19
C LEU A 36 -2.95 -4.55 -4.16
N GLU A 37 -3.65 -4.47 -3.04
CA GLU A 37 -5.02 -4.96 -2.87
C GLU A 37 -5.96 -4.38 -3.93
N THR A 38 -5.83 -3.09 -4.26
CA THR A 38 -6.67 -2.44 -5.27
C THR A 38 -6.43 -2.96 -6.69
N THR A 39 -5.29 -3.59 -6.97
CA THR A 39 -5.03 -4.20 -8.28
C THR A 39 -5.81 -5.50 -8.48
N LEU A 40 -6.18 -6.16 -7.39
CA LEU A 40 -6.93 -7.42 -7.39
C LEU A 40 -8.43 -7.18 -7.39
N LEU A 41 -8.89 -6.09 -6.77
CA LEU A 41 -10.30 -5.73 -6.65
C LEU A 41 -10.91 -5.30 -8.00
N PRO A 42 -12.19 -5.61 -8.24
CA PRO A 42 -13.13 -6.33 -7.37
C PRO A 42 -13.14 -7.85 -7.55
N MET A 43 -12.19 -8.40 -8.28
CA MET A 43 -12.18 -9.83 -8.63
C MET A 43 -11.76 -10.72 -7.46
N GLU A 44 -10.85 -10.23 -6.64
CA GLU A 44 -10.33 -10.91 -5.45
C GLU A 44 -10.27 -9.90 -4.30
N GLU A 45 -10.79 -10.28 -3.14
CA GLU A 45 -10.89 -9.41 -1.93
C GLU A 45 -9.86 -9.84 -0.88
N ASP A 46 -8.61 -10.02 -1.29
CA ASP A 46 -7.54 -10.37 -0.38
C ASP A 46 -7.09 -9.14 0.43
N ILE A 47 -6.92 -9.34 1.74
CA ILE A 47 -6.32 -8.38 2.66
C ILE A 47 -4.98 -8.94 3.12
N PHE A 48 -3.91 -8.17 3.00
CA PHE A 48 -2.56 -8.64 3.28
C PHE A 48 -2.01 -8.16 4.62
N SER A 49 -1.17 -9.01 5.23
CA SER A 49 -0.54 -8.77 6.51
C SER A 49 0.50 -7.65 6.43
N VAL A 50 0.24 -6.59 7.17
CA VAL A 50 1.20 -5.50 7.38
C VAL A 50 2.30 -5.93 8.35
N ASP A 51 1.99 -6.74 9.37
CA ASP A 51 2.98 -7.24 10.32
C ASP A 51 4.01 -8.11 9.61
N HIS A 52 3.60 -9.00 8.72
CA HIS A 52 4.55 -9.83 7.98
C HIS A 52 5.48 -8.99 7.08
N MET A 53 4.95 -8.03 6.33
CA MET A 53 5.79 -7.13 5.52
C MET A 53 6.74 -6.30 6.38
N SER A 54 6.28 -5.83 7.54
CA SER A 54 7.06 -4.95 8.42
C SER A 54 8.15 -5.69 9.19
N MET A 55 7.92 -6.95 9.59
CA MET A 55 8.82 -7.72 10.45
C MET A 55 9.61 -8.79 9.70
N CYS A 56 9.09 -9.32 8.59
CA CYS A 56 9.70 -10.43 7.84
C CYS A 56 10.32 -9.99 6.51
N ASN A 57 10.60 -8.70 6.35
CA ASN A 57 11.40 -8.21 5.22
C ASN A 57 12.90 -8.42 5.49
N SER A 58 13.72 -8.23 4.44
CA SER A 58 15.17 -8.43 4.53
C SER A 58 15.94 -7.25 5.15
N TYR A 59 15.25 -6.24 5.65
CA TYR A 59 15.84 -5.07 6.28
C TYR A 59 15.81 -5.22 7.81
N ALA A 60 16.95 -4.99 8.44
CA ALA A 60 17.07 -5.09 9.91
C ALA A 60 16.61 -3.78 10.59
N LEU A 61 15.37 -3.39 10.33
CA LEU A 61 14.77 -2.19 10.91
C LEU A 61 13.67 -2.57 11.90
N ASP A 62 13.62 -1.85 13.01
CA ASP A 62 12.50 -1.94 13.95
C ASP A 62 11.21 -1.40 13.31
N VAL A 63 10.06 -1.98 13.66
CA VAL A 63 8.74 -1.60 13.12
C VAL A 63 8.40 -0.13 13.33
N ASN A 64 9.02 0.55 14.27
CA ASN A 64 8.86 1.98 14.53
C ASN A 64 9.86 2.85 13.77
N SER A 65 10.81 2.27 13.05
CA SER A 65 11.82 3.02 12.29
C SER A 65 11.26 3.65 11.00
N GLY A 66 10.02 3.32 10.65
CA GLY A 66 9.46 3.71 9.37
C GLY A 66 10.00 2.86 8.22
N GLY A 67 9.72 3.27 7.00
CA GLY A 67 10.17 2.60 5.78
C GLY A 67 9.75 3.37 4.55
N GLU A 68 9.98 2.76 3.39
CA GLU A 68 9.66 3.36 2.10
C GLU A 68 9.27 2.29 1.06
N HIS A 69 8.74 2.74 -0.07
CA HIS A 69 8.25 1.86 -1.14
C HIS A 69 9.30 0.89 -1.69
N THR A 70 10.59 1.23 -1.67
CA THR A 70 11.66 0.31 -2.11
C THR A 70 11.77 -0.93 -1.24
N MET A 71 11.47 -0.82 0.07
CA MET A 71 11.43 -1.95 0.99
C MET A 71 10.26 -2.88 0.66
N SER A 72 9.09 -2.31 0.35
CA SER A 72 7.91 -3.07 -0.08
C SER A 72 8.18 -3.81 -1.39
N ILE A 73 8.76 -3.13 -2.38
CA ILE A 73 9.11 -3.73 -3.66
C ILE A 73 10.10 -4.88 -3.47
N ALA A 74 11.14 -4.68 -2.64
CA ALA A 74 12.15 -5.72 -2.38
C ALA A 74 11.53 -6.96 -1.72
N TYR A 75 10.67 -6.77 -0.70
CA TYR A 75 9.95 -7.85 -0.03
C TYR A 75 9.06 -8.64 -0.99
N LEU A 76 8.28 -7.95 -1.82
CA LEU A 76 7.37 -8.57 -2.78
C LEU A 76 8.13 -9.24 -3.94
N ALA A 77 9.18 -8.62 -4.46
CA ALA A 77 10.00 -9.16 -5.54
C ALA A 77 10.83 -10.37 -5.11
N ALA A 78 11.20 -10.46 -3.85
CA ALA A 78 11.86 -11.62 -3.27
C ALA A 78 10.90 -12.76 -2.92
N TRP A 79 9.60 -12.59 -3.18
CA TRP A 79 8.53 -13.54 -2.87
C TRP A 79 8.44 -13.94 -1.39
N GLN A 80 8.84 -13.01 -0.51
CA GLN A 80 8.68 -13.16 0.94
C GLN A 80 7.22 -13.04 1.37
N GLY A 81 6.40 -12.39 0.56
CA GLY A 81 4.96 -12.19 0.68
C GLY A 81 4.38 -11.75 -0.68
N PRO A 82 3.12 -11.25 -0.69
CA PRO A 82 2.30 -10.92 0.48
C PRO A 82 1.68 -12.15 1.16
N VAL A 83 1.54 -12.08 2.47
CA VAL A 83 0.84 -13.07 3.30
C VAL A 83 -0.54 -12.51 3.65
N LEU A 84 -1.55 -13.36 3.82
CA LEU A 84 -2.89 -12.91 4.17
C LEU A 84 -2.96 -12.41 5.62
N GLU A 85 -3.73 -11.36 5.84
CA GLU A 85 -3.98 -10.77 7.16
C GLU A 85 -4.57 -11.77 8.17
N LYS A 86 -5.39 -12.73 7.71
CA LYS A 86 -5.96 -13.78 8.56
C LYS A 86 -4.92 -14.75 9.10
N ASP A 87 -3.79 -14.92 8.40
CA ASP A 87 -2.72 -15.85 8.75
C ASP A 87 -1.63 -15.18 9.62
N ASP A 88 -1.56 -13.87 9.57
CA ASP A 88 -0.65 -13.04 10.37
C ASP A 88 -1.31 -11.69 10.69
N PRO A 89 -2.19 -11.63 11.72
CA PRO A 89 -3.00 -10.45 12.04
C PRO A 89 -2.17 -9.28 12.57
N TYR A 90 -2.53 -8.06 12.16
CA TYR A 90 -1.83 -6.84 12.52
C TYR A 90 -1.92 -6.50 14.02
N GLY A 91 -0.79 -6.14 14.60
CA GLY A 91 -0.70 -5.44 15.88
C GLY A 91 -0.44 -6.31 17.10
N ASP A 92 -0.22 -7.61 16.94
CA ASP A 92 0.15 -8.51 18.05
C ASP A 92 1.67 -8.51 18.32
N GLY A 93 2.46 -7.88 17.45
CA GLY A 93 3.92 -7.75 17.59
C GLY A 93 4.67 -9.03 17.28
N MET A 94 4.05 -9.98 16.62
CA MET A 94 4.64 -11.26 16.22
C MET A 94 4.40 -11.50 14.73
N SER A 95 5.33 -12.19 14.09
CA SER A 95 5.18 -12.64 12.72
C SER A 95 6.03 -13.88 12.46
N ASP A 96 5.50 -14.83 11.67
CA ASP A 96 6.22 -16.05 11.32
C ASP A 96 6.83 -15.93 9.91
N PRO A 97 8.16 -15.84 9.78
CA PRO A 97 8.83 -15.72 8.48
C PRO A 97 8.69 -16.94 7.58
N ASN A 98 8.13 -18.04 8.07
CA ASN A 98 7.91 -19.26 7.29
C ASN A 98 6.53 -19.33 6.65
N LEU A 99 5.70 -18.32 6.82
CA LEU A 99 4.42 -18.23 6.13
C LEU A 99 4.64 -18.13 4.61
N THR A 100 3.78 -18.79 3.87
CA THR A 100 3.88 -18.84 2.41
C THR A 100 3.20 -17.61 1.80
N ALA A 101 3.88 -16.99 0.82
CA ALA A 101 3.29 -15.92 0.04
C ALA A 101 2.02 -16.40 -0.68
N GLU A 102 0.93 -15.67 -0.56
CA GLU A 102 -0.33 -15.95 -1.25
C GLU A 102 -0.25 -15.63 -2.74
N LYS A 103 0.50 -14.61 -3.08
CA LYS A 103 0.71 -14.12 -4.45
C LYS A 103 2.17 -13.80 -4.70
N HIS A 104 2.53 -13.70 -5.96
CA HIS A 104 3.86 -13.28 -6.37
C HIS A 104 3.78 -12.00 -7.20
N LEU A 105 4.63 -11.04 -6.87
CA LEU A 105 4.75 -9.81 -7.66
C LEU A 105 5.39 -10.13 -9.01
N GLU A 106 4.70 -9.80 -10.10
CA GLU A 106 5.24 -9.93 -11.44
C GLU A 106 5.91 -8.63 -11.91
N GLU A 107 5.35 -7.48 -11.53
CA GLU A 107 5.81 -6.18 -11.99
C GLU A 107 5.57 -5.10 -10.93
N ALA A 108 6.50 -4.16 -10.81
CA ALA A 108 6.33 -2.92 -10.06
C ALA A 108 6.60 -1.73 -10.98
N LEU A 109 5.62 -0.85 -11.11
CA LEU A 109 5.73 0.35 -11.94
C LEU A 109 6.13 1.55 -11.08
N ILE A 110 7.25 2.17 -11.43
CA ILE A 110 7.72 3.40 -10.80
C ILE A 110 7.44 4.56 -11.74
N ILE A 111 6.56 5.48 -11.32
CA ILE A 111 6.20 6.67 -12.07
C ILE A 111 7.14 7.80 -11.64
N ASN A 112 8.03 8.19 -12.54
CA ASN A 112 8.94 9.31 -12.34
C ASN A 112 8.27 10.59 -12.84
N GLY A 113 8.15 11.58 -11.98
CA GLY A 113 7.63 12.88 -12.35
C GLY A 113 6.25 13.19 -11.74
N ARG A 114 5.75 14.38 -12.07
CA ARG A 114 4.51 14.94 -11.55
C ARG A 114 3.49 15.17 -12.67
N GLU A 115 3.49 14.30 -13.67
CA GLU A 115 2.57 14.40 -14.81
C GLU A 115 1.21 13.83 -14.41
N ASP A 116 0.25 14.69 -14.14
CA ASP A 116 -1.09 14.34 -13.69
C ASP A 116 -1.77 13.30 -14.59
N GLU A 117 -1.62 13.41 -15.90
CA GLU A 117 -2.24 12.46 -16.84
C GLU A 117 -1.63 11.06 -16.75
N THR A 118 -0.33 10.96 -16.50
CA THR A 118 0.34 9.67 -16.29
C THR A 118 -0.15 9.02 -14.99
N ILE A 119 -0.24 9.80 -13.91
CA ILE A 119 -0.74 9.35 -12.60
C ILE A 119 -2.20 8.90 -12.70
N LYS A 120 -3.08 9.71 -13.29
CA LYS A 120 -4.49 9.39 -13.50
C LYS A 120 -4.67 8.12 -14.34
N SER A 121 -3.89 7.99 -15.43
CA SER A 121 -3.92 6.80 -16.28
C SER A 121 -3.50 5.55 -15.53
N ALA A 122 -2.49 5.63 -14.68
CA ALA A 122 -2.03 4.51 -13.87
C ALA A 122 -3.09 4.09 -12.84
N ILE A 123 -3.70 5.05 -12.13
CA ILE A 123 -4.80 4.77 -11.19
C ILE A 123 -5.98 4.11 -11.90
N PHE A 124 -6.36 4.61 -13.06
CA PHE A 124 -7.48 4.06 -13.83
C PHE A 124 -7.21 2.63 -14.30
N ARG A 125 -5.99 2.34 -14.74
CA ARG A 125 -5.62 1.05 -15.33
C ARG A 125 -5.32 -0.01 -14.28
N TYR A 126 -4.51 0.34 -13.28
CA TYR A 126 -3.89 -0.64 -12.39
C TYR A 126 -4.49 -0.63 -11.00
N GLY A 127 -4.87 0.52 -10.46
CA GLY A 127 -5.35 0.68 -9.10
C GLY A 127 -4.68 1.85 -8.39
N ALA A 128 -4.75 1.88 -7.07
CA ALA A 128 -4.15 2.93 -6.27
C ALA A 128 -2.63 2.98 -6.43
N ILE A 129 -2.08 4.16 -6.22
CA ILE A 129 -0.64 4.42 -6.27
C ILE A 129 -0.17 4.77 -4.87
N GLU A 130 0.89 4.12 -4.42
CA GLU A 130 1.63 4.57 -3.25
C GLU A 130 2.44 5.82 -3.59
N THR A 131 2.43 6.79 -2.70
CA THR A 131 3.22 8.01 -2.82
C THR A 131 3.63 8.55 -1.47
N SER A 132 4.73 9.29 -1.44
CA SER A 132 5.16 10.06 -0.28
C SER A 132 4.79 11.52 -0.44
N ILE A 133 4.33 12.15 0.63
CA ILE A 133 4.01 13.57 0.66
C ILE A 133 4.80 14.27 1.76
N TYR A 134 5.05 15.57 1.59
CA TYR A 134 5.52 16.41 2.67
C TYR A 134 4.41 16.52 3.73
N SER A 135 4.67 16.09 4.95
CA SER A 135 3.69 16.10 6.02
C SER A 135 3.81 17.36 6.87
N ALA A 136 2.76 18.19 6.83
CA ALA A 136 2.62 19.36 7.70
C ALA A 136 1.16 19.50 8.17
N LEU A 137 0.96 19.56 9.48
CA LEU A 137 -0.38 19.61 10.07
C LEU A 137 -1.20 20.82 9.62
N GLU A 138 -0.55 21.91 9.23
CA GLU A 138 -1.19 23.13 8.71
C GLU A 138 -1.96 22.90 7.41
N TYR A 139 -1.67 21.83 6.68
CA TYR A 139 -2.36 21.47 5.43
C TYR A 139 -3.44 20.40 5.60
N VAL A 140 -3.70 19.95 6.83
CA VAL A 140 -4.71 18.94 7.13
C VAL A 140 -5.95 19.63 7.67
N ASP A 141 -7.09 19.45 7.02
CA ASP A 141 -8.37 19.98 7.49
C ASP A 141 -9.03 19.11 8.56
N SER A 142 -10.24 19.52 9.00
CA SER A 142 -11.03 18.78 9.99
C SER A 142 -11.53 17.41 9.51
N TYR A 143 -11.40 17.13 8.21
CA TYR A 143 -11.75 15.85 7.58
C TYR A 143 -10.52 15.01 7.26
N SER A 144 -9.35 15.39 7.76
CA SER A 144 -8.05 14.75 7.45
C SER A 144 -7.68 14.79 5.96
N MET A 145 -8.16 15.81 5.24
CA MET A 145 -7.77 16.06 3.86
C MET A 145 -6.54 16.96 3.82
N TYR A 146 -5.64 16.67 2.90
CA TYR A 146 -4.39 17.37 2.74
C TYR A 146 -4.46 18.33 1.54
N TYR A 147 -4.16 19.62 1.78
CA TYR A 147 -4.10 20.63 0.76
C TYR A 147 -2.73 21.32 0.73
N SER A 148 -2.15 21.44 -0.46
CA SER A 148 -1.03 22.31 -0.71
C SER A 148 -1.31 23.19 -1.94
N SER A 149 -1.09 24.46 -1.82
CA SER A 149 -1.16 25.40 -2.96
C SER A 149 0.18 25.53 -3.65
#